data_2db56eb1b60abffb210a0d53bff60ce5
#
_entry.id   2db56eb1b60abffb210a0d53bff60ce5
#
_cell.length_a   1.000
_cell.length_b   1.000
_cell.length_c   1.000
_cell.angle_alpha   90.00
_cell.angle_beta   90.00
_cell.angle_gamma   90.00
#
_symmetry.space_group_name_H-M   'P 1'
#
loop_
_entity.id
_entity.type
_entity.pdbx_description
1 polymer ?
#
loop_
_entity_poly.entity_id
_entity_poly.type
_entity_poly.pdbx_seq_one_letter_code
_entity_poly.pdbx_strand_id
1 'polypeptide(L)'
;TGKKPSNINLLVDKDANRPKILRALKLWLPKVGGENRDIYLFFAGHGLASDDGKNLYILPQDGDASLLEDTAIKRSEIVKLLQKTNPKSVTMFFDTCYSGQTRNEETLVANLRPVRIVADEQNMPNNFTVFTASANDQTSGSINEAKQGMFSYYLMKGLEGKADENKDKQITNHEMIAYLKTNVSKEAFMQNREQDPMLSGDPDQVLMKY
;
A
#
# COMPACT_ATOMS: atom_id res chain seq x y z
N THR A 1 17.02 -3.83 -7.30
CA THR A 1 16.45 -4.92 -6.47
C THR A 1 17.06 -6.30 -6.73
N GLY A 2 17.86 -6.50 -7.81
CA GLY A 2 18.46 -7.80 -8.17
C GLY A 2 17.44 -8.93 -8.47
N LYS A 3 16.15 -8.65 -8.52
CA LYS A 3 15.12 -9.64 -8.83
C LYS A 3 15.04 -9.90 -10.33
N LYS A 4 14.79 -11.16 -10.71
CA LYS A 4 14.61 -11.51 -12.13
C LYS A 4 13.36 -10.79 -12.69
N PRO A 5 13.40 -10.22 -13.92
CA PRO A 5 12.25 -9.54 -14.52
C PRO A 5 10.97 -10.40 -14.57
N SER A 6 11.11 -11.73 -14.76
CA SER A 6 9.99 -12.68 -14.74
C SER A 6 9.23 -12.74 -13.41
N ASN A 7 9.86 -12.30 -12.32
CA ASN A 7 9.30 -12.26 -10.99
C ASN A 7 8.70 -10.88 -10.63
N ILE A 8 8.63 -9.97 -11.60
CA ILE A 8 8.05 -8.65 -11.44
C ILE A 8 6.84 -8.53 -12.36
N ASN A 9 5.69 -8.18 -11.82
CA ASN A 9 4.50 -7.84 -12.58
C ASN A 9 4.19 -6.36 -12.34
N LEU A 10 4.31 -5.56 -13.37
CA LEU A 10 4.06 -4.11 -13.32
C LEU A 10 2.81 -3.79 -14.13
N LEU A 11 1.82 -3.20 -13.48
CA LEU A 11 0.60 -2.72 -14.10
C LEU A 11 0.52 -1.21 -13.85
N VAL A 12 0.48 -0.42 -14.91
CA VAL A 12 0.41 1.04 -14.85
C VAL A 12 -0.69 1.58 -15.76
N ASP A 13 -1.25 2.72 -15.40
CA ASP A 13 -2.29 3.42 -16.15
C ASP A 13 -3.44 2.48 -16.55
N LYS A 14 -3.80 2.45 -17.84
CA LYS A 14 -4.86 1.59 -18.38
C LYS A 14 -4.66 0.08 -18.15
N ASP A 15 -3.44 -0.32 -17.83
CA ASP A 15 -3.14 -1.72 -17.52
C ASP A 15 -3.41 -2.05 -16.05
N ALA A 16 -3.52 -1.05 -15.17
CA ALA A 16 -3.93 -1.23 -13.78
C ALA A 16 -5.45 -1.38 -13.63
N ASN A 17 -6.11 -2.05 -14.56
CA ASN A 17 -7.53 -2.36 -14.52
C ASN A 17 -7.84 -3.61 -13.69
N ARG A 18 -9.09 -3.73 -13.25
CA ARG A 18 -9.52 -4.83 -12.37
C ARG A 18 -9.24 -6.23 -12.94
N PRO A 19 -9.56 -6.54 -14.22
CA PRO A 19 -9.26 -7.84 -14.78
C PRO A 19 -7.76 -8.19 -14.79
N LYS A 20 -6.88 -7.25 -15.11
CA LYS A 20 -5.43 -7.49 -15.13
C LYS A 20 -4.85 -7.64 -13.73
N ILE A 21 -5.30 -6.85 -12.76
CA ILE A 21 -4.90 -7.00 -11.35
C ILE A 21 -5.31 -8.38 -10.84
N LEU A 22 -6.56 -8.79 -11.05
CA LEU A 22 -7.02 -10.11 -10.63
C LEU A 22 -6.30 -11.25 -11.37
N ARG A 23 -5.98 -11.06 -12.65
CA ARG A 23 -5.16 -12.03 -13.41
C ARG A 23 -3.76 -12.16 -12.85
N ALA A 24 -3.13 -11.05 -12.45
CA ALA A 24 -1.83 -11.06 -11.80
C ALA A 24 -1.89 -11.84 -10.48
N LEU A 25 -2.87 -11.57 -9.63
CA LEU A 25 -3.01 -12.22 -8.33
C LEU A 25 -3.43 -13.70 -8.44
N LYS A 26 -4.33 -14.04 -9.37
CA LYS A 26 -4.93 -15.39 -9.45
C LYS A 26 -4.17 -16.35 -10.39
N LEU A 27 -3.47 -15.85 -11.41
CA LEU A 27 -2.87 -16.69 -12.45
C LEU A 27 -1.35 -16.55 -12.56
N TRP A 28 -0.79 -15.36 -12.36
CA TRP A 28 0.66 -15.15 -12.45
C TRP A 28 1.34 -15.42 -11.11
N LEU A 29 0.84 -14.82 -10.04
CA LEU A 29 1.44 -14.94 -8.71
C LEU A 29 1.62 -16.40 -8.24
N PRO A 30 0.63 -17.32 -8.39
CA PRO A 30 0.83 -18.72 -8.01
C PRO A 30 1.94 -19.45 -8.76
N LYS A 31 2.37 -18.94 -9.92
CA LYS A 31 3.47 -19.55 -10.71
C LYS A 31 4.86 -19.09 -10.24
N VAL A 32 4.95 -17.91 -9.63
CA VAL A 32 6.22 -17.29 -9.22
C VAL A 32 6.35 -17.17 -7.69
N GLY A 33 5.24 -17.18 -6.99
CA GLY A 33 5.18 -17.20 -5.52
C GLY A 33 5.31 -18.64 -4.96
N GLY A 34 5.09 -18.81 -3.68
CA GLY A 34 5.05 -20.11 -3.00
C GLY A 34 5.96 -20.17 -1.78
N GLU A 35 6.12 -21.35 -1.23
CA GLU A 35 6.95 -21.63 -0.06
C GLU A 35 8.37 -21.06 -0.22
N ASN A 36 8.91 -20.53 0.87
CA ASN A 36 10.24 -19.89 0.90
C ASN A 36 10.40 -18.66 0.00
N ARG A 37 9.31 -18.07 -0.48
CA ARG A 37 9.31 -16.84 -1.27
C ARG A 37 8.78 -15.66 -0.45
N ASP A 38 9.51 -14.55 -0.52
CA ASP A 38 9.02 -13.27 -0.03
C ASP A 38 8.24 -12.57 -1.16
N ILE A 39 7.03 -12.12 -0.85
CA ILE A 39 6.16 -11.42 -1.80
C ILE A 39 6.07 -9.96 -1.39
N TYR A 40 6.28 -9.08 -2.36
CA TYR A 40 6.09 -7.65 -2.21
C TYR A 40 4.95 -7.21 -3.12
N LEU A 41 3.95 -6.53 -2.55
CA LEU A 41 2.86 -5.90 -3.28
C LEU A 41 2.93 -4.39 -3.03
N PHE A 42 2.95 -3.63 -4.10
CA PHE A 42 2.86 -2.18 -4.04
C PHE A 42 1.64 -1.72 -4.83
N PHE A 43 0.84 -0.87 -4.22
CA PHE A 43 -0.29 -0.21 -4.87
C PHE A 43 -0.24 1.28 -4.60
N ALA A 44 -0.26 2.09 -5.66
CA ALA A 44 -0.45 3.53 -5.60
C ALA A 44 -1.68 3.91 -6.42
N GLY A 45 -2.66 4.55 -5.78
CA GLY A 45 -3.91 4.89 -6.43
C GLY A 45 -4.99 5.31 -5.43
N HIS A 46 -6.23 5.19 -5.85
CA HIS A 46 -7.36 5.51 -5.00
C HIS A 46 -7.76 4.31 -4.13
N GLY A 47 -8.08 4.60 -2.88
CA GLY A 47 -8.70 3.67 -1.96
C GLY A 47 -10.00 4.24 -1.42
N LEU A 48 -10.90 3.36 -1.04
CA LEU A 48 -12.19 3.70 -0.45
C LEU A 48 -12.50 2.73 0.68
N ALA A 49 -13.21 3.22 1.69
CA ALA A 49 -13.82 2.36 2.70
C ALA A 49 -15.28 2.10 2.34
N SER A 50 -15.82 0.94 2.77
CA SER A 50 -17.26 0.73 2.75
C SER A 50 -17.97 1.72 3.67
N ASP A 51 -19.28 1.95 3.46
CA ASP A 51 -20.08 2.91 4.23
C ASP A 51 -20.07 2.64 5.74
N ASP A 52 -19.88 1.38 6.14
CA ASP A 52 -19.75 0.98 7.55
C ASP A 52 -18.30 1.03 8.07
N GLY A 53 -17.35 1.41 7.24
CA GLY A 53 -15.92 1.52 7.57
C GLY A 53 -15.20 0.19 7.79
N LYS A 54 -15.85 -0.97 7.57
CA LYS A 54 -15.26 -2.28 7.89
C LYS A 54 -14.42 -2.87 6.77
N ASN A 55 -14.68 -2.49 5.53
CA ASN A 55 -13.96 -3.00 4.38
C ASN A 55 -13.17 -1.89 3.70
N LEU A 56 -11.93 -2.18 3.36
CA LEU A 56 -11.06 -1.31 2.57
C LEU A 56 -10.93 -1.87 1.16
N TYR A 57 -11.00 -0.98 0.19
CA TYR A 57 -10.93 -1.31 -1.23
C TYR A 57 -9.81 -0.53 -1.90
N ILE A 58 -9.14 -1.13 -2.85
CA ILE A 58 -8.38 -0.44 -3.87
C ILE A 58 -9.27 -0.23 -5.09
N LEU A 59 -9.23 0.96 -5.69
CA LEU A 59 -9.98 1.29 -6.88
C LEU A 59 -9.07 1.11 -8.10
N PRO A 60 -9.32 0.10 -8.96
CA PRO A 60 -8.60 -0.05 -10.22
C PRO A 60 -8.85 1.14 -11.16
N GLN A 61 -8.07 1.24 -12.22
CA GLN A 61 -8.19 2.34 -13.19
C GLN A 61 -9.57 2.37 -13.89
N ASP A 62 -10.20 1.21 -14.08
CA ASP A 62 -11.54 1.04 -14.64
C ASP A 62 -12.63 0.95 -13.56
N GLY A 63 -12.30 1.24 -12.29
CA GLY A 63 -13.23 1.17 -11.17
C GLY A 63 -14.14 2.39 -11.11
N ASP A 64 -15.37 2.16 -10.65
CA ASP A 64 -16.37 3.19 -10.38
C ASP A 64 -16.62 3.25 -8.87
N ALA A 65 -16.33 4.40 -8.26
CA ALA A 65 -16.47 4.60 -6.83
C ALA A 65 -17.95 4.53 -6.36
N SER A 66 -18.92 4.77 -7.25
CA SER A 66 -20.34 4.61 -6.95
C SER A 66 -20.80 3.15 -6.97
N LEU A 67 -20.03 2.26 -7.60
CA LEU A 67 -20.24 0.82 -7.69
C LEU A 67 -19.07 0.07 -7.02
N LEU A 68 -18.72 0.49 -5.83
CA LEU A 68 -17.50 0.08 -5.13
C LEU A 68 -17.39 -1.45 -4.97
N GLU A 69 -18.47 -2.12 -4.56
CA GLU A 69 -18.44 -3.56 -4.34
C GLU A 69 -18.28 -4.39 -5.63
N ASP A 70 -18.73 -3.86 -6.75
CA ASP A 70 -18.70 -4.55 -8.04
C ASP A 70 -17.39 -4.29 -8.82
N THR A 71 -16.86 -3.08 -8.69
CA THR A 71 -15.76 -2.60 -9.55
C THR A 71 -14.41 -2.49 -8.84
N ALA A 72 -14.39 -2.30 -7.52
CA ALA A 72 -13.17 -2.25 -6.73
C ALA A 72 -12.72 -3.66 -6.26
N ILE A 73 -11.59 -3.73 -5.61
CA ILE A 73 -11.04 -4.98 -5.07
C ILE A 73 -10.87 -4.82 -3.56
N LYS A 74 -11.52 -5.68 -2.77
CA LYS A 74 -11.36 -5.69 -1.31
C LYS A 74 -9.91 -6.03 -0.93
N ARG A 75 -9.34 -5.27 0.00
CA ARG A 75 -8.00 -5.56 0.54
C ARG A 75 -7.94 -6.96 1.17
N SER A 76 -9.00 -7.39 1.84
CA SER A 76 -9.10 -8.73 2.39
C SER A 76 -9.13 -9.85 1.32
N GLU A 77 -9.65 -9.58 0.10
CA GLU A 77 -9.56 -10.51 -1.02
C GLU A 77 -8.10 -10.63 -1.49
N ILE A 78 -7.39 -9.51 -1.59
CA ILE A 78 -5.96 -9.50 -1.95
C ILE A 78 -5.18 -10.34 -0.93
N VAL A 79 -5.37 -10.11 0.37
CA VAL A 79 -4.71 -10.89 1.43
C VAL A 79 -4.97 -12.38 1.28
N LYS A 80 -6.24 -12.78 1.07
CA LYS A 80 -6.60 -14.20 0.85
C LYS A 80 -5.92 -14.80 -0.39
N LEU A 81 -5.79 -14.04 -1.48
CA LEU A 81 -5.13 -14.52 -2.70
C LEU A 81 -3.62 -14.67 -2.50
N LEU A 82 -2.98 -13.74 -1.79
CA LEU A 82 -1.58 -13.82 -1.42
C LEU A 82 -1.32 -15.01 -0.50
N GLN A 83 -2.15 -15.20 0.53
CA GLN A 83 -2.03 -16.29 1.50
C GLN A 83 -2.14 -17.68 0.85
N LYS A 84 -3.00 -17.82 -0.18
CA LYS A 84 -3.14 -19.09 -0.93
C LYS A 84 -1.87 -19.57 -1.60
N THR A 85 -0.89 -18.72 -1.82
CA THR A 85 0.41 -19.11 -2.40
C THR A 85 1.36 -19.70 -1.37
N ASN A 86 0.97 -19.74 -0.08
CA ASN A 86 1.79 -20.19 1.04
C ASN A 86 3.17 -19.52 1.09
N PRO A 87 3.24 -18.18 1.13
CA PRO A 87 4.51 -17.46 1.07
C PRO A 87 5.27 -17.54 2.40
N LYS A 88 6.60 -17.38 2.34
CA LYS A 88 7.42 -17.18 3.54
C LYS A 88 7.04 -15.89 4.26
N SER A 89 6.96 -14.79 3.51
CA SER A 89 6.50 -13.50 4.01
C SER A 89 5.78 -12.71 2.91
N VAL A 90 4.91 -11.79 3.33
CA VAL A 90 4.25 -10.83 2.45
C VAL A 90 4.43 -9.43 3.02
N THR A 91 4.93 -8.51 2.20
CA THR A 91 4.96 -7.09 2.53
C THR A 91 4.11 -6.32 1.52
N MET A 92 3.12 -5.61 2.02
CA MET A 92 2.23 -4.79 1.21
C MET A 92 2.46 -3.31 1.50
N PHE A 93 2.54 -2.52 0.46
CA PHE A 93 2.65 -1.06 0.52
C PHE A 93 1.45 -0.44 -0.18
N PHE A 94 0.69 0.37 0.54
CA PHE A 94 -0.47 1.06 0.02
C PHE A 94 -0.26 2.58 0.08
N ASP A 95 0.07 3.19 -1.06
CA ASP A 95 0.08 4.64 -1.24
C ASP A 95 -1.32 5.09 -1.68
N THR A 96 -2.25 5.05 -0.75
CA THR A 96 -3.66 5.35 -0.98
C THR A 96 -4.28 6.02 0.24
N CYS A 97 -5.27 6.87 -0.01
CA CYS A 97 -6.17 7.39 1.01
C CYS A 97 -7.44 6.55 1.02
N TYR A 98 -7.99 6.28 2.20
CA TYR A 98 -9.29 5.63 2.32
C TYR A 98 -10.42 6.62 2.69
N SER A 99 -10.10 7.91 2.75
CA SER A 99 -11.04 9.00 3.05
C SER A 99 -12.06 9.30 1.95
N GLY A 100 -11.91 8.68 0.77
CA GLY A 100 -12.74 8.98 -0.40
C GLY A 100 -12.43 10.30 -1.10
N GLN A 101 -11.34 10.95 -0.73
CA GLN A 101 -10.84 12.16 -1.38
C GLN A 101 -9.65 11.86 -2.29
N THR A 102 -9.49 12.66 -3.33
CA THR A 102 -8.28 12.64 -4.16
C THR A 102 -7.15 13.40 -3.46
N ARG A 103 -5.92 13.24 -3.97
CA ARG A 103 -4.75 14.01 -3.50
C ARG A 103 -4.91 15.53 -3.67
N ASN A 104 -5.81 15.98 -4.52
CA ASN A 104 -6.16 17.38 -4.75
C ASN A 104 -7.39 17.82 -3.96
N GLU A 105 -7.83 17.05 -2.95
CA GLU A 105 -9.02 17.34 -2.12
C GLU A 105 -10.36 17.28 -2.86
N GLU A 106 -10.37 16.79 -4.09
CA GLU A 106 -11.62 16.52 -4.81
C GLU A 106 -12.27 15.24 -4.25
N THR A 107 -13.57 15.24 -4.09
CA THR A 107 -14.33 14.09 -3.61
C THR A 107 -14.59 13.11 -4.76
N LEU A 108 -14.17 11.85 -4.61
CA LEU A 108 -14.39 10.79 -5.61
C LEU A 108 -15.86 10.43 -5.78
N VAL A 109 -16.66 10.60 -4.74
CA VAL A 109 -18.12 10.36 -4.76
C VAL A 109 -18.81 11.56 -4.15
N ALA A 110 -19.77 12.12 -4.85
CA ALA A 110 -20.61 13.20 -4.32
C ALA A 110 -21.34 12.68 -3.06
N ASN A 111 -21.30 13.46 -1.97
CA ASN A 111 -21.91 13.15 -0.67
C ASN A 111 -21.28 12.02 0.15
N LEU A 112 -20.01 11.65 -0.06
CA LEU A 112 -19.31 10.79 0.89
C LEU A 112 -19.32 11.46 2.27
N ARG A 113 -19.91 10.77 3.25
CA ARG A 113 -19.76 11.14 4.64
C ARG A 113 -18.39 10.68 5.13
N PRO A 114 -17.70 11.45 5.98
CA PRO A 114 -16.53 10.95 6.67
C PRO A 114 -16.87 9.63 7.38
N VAL A 115 -16.27 8.54 6.94
CA VAL A 115 -16.50 7.22 7.53
C VAL A 115 -15.36 6.95 8.49
N ARG A 116 -15.68 6.63 9.75
CA ARG A 116 -14.67 6.13 10.69
C ARG A 116 -14.25 4.73 10.22
N ILE A 117 -13.00 4.60 9.79
CA ILE A 117 -12.45 3.31 9.38
C ILE A 117 -12.25 2.45 10.63
N VAL A 118 -12.93 1.30 10.65
CA VAL A 118 -12.86 0.29 11.71
C VAL A 118 -12.32 -1.02 11.11
N ALA A 119 -11.67 -0.93 9.94
CA ALA A 119 -11.19 -2.11 9.23
C ALA A 119 -10.35 -2.99 10.15
N ASP A 120 -10.76 -4.24 10.26
CA ASP A 120 -10.13 -5.23 11.12
C ASP A 120 -8.80 -5.70 10.52
N GLU A 121 -7.71 -5.06 10.96
CA GLU A 121 -6.35 -5.52 10.68
C GLU A 121 -5.92 -6.67 11.62
N GLN A 122 -6.74 -7.00 12.63
CA GLN A 122 -6.42 -8.01 13.65
C GLN A 122 -6.42 -9.43 13.07
N ASN A 123 -7.03 -9.64 11.91
CA ASN A 123 -7.05 -10.93 11.20
C ASN A 123 -5.94 -11.07 10.13
N MET A 124 -4.91 -10.21 10.17
CA MET A 124 -3.78 -10.35 9.26
C MET A 124 -2.92 -11.57 9.65
N PRO A 125 -2.53 -12.43 8.70
CA PRO A 125 -1.62 -13.53 9.00
C PRO A 125 -0.29 -13.03 9.58
N ASN A 126 0.30 -13.76 10.53
CA ASN A 126 1.51 -13.35 11.24
C ASN A 126 2.73 -13.08 10.34
N ASN A 127 2.75 -13.67 9.14
CA ASN A 127 3.82 -13.47 8.16
C ASN A 127 3.51 -12.34 7.16
N PHE A 128 2.50 -11.49 7.45
CA PHE A 128 2.13 -10.35 6.63
C PHE A 128 2.53 -9.04 7.33
N THR A 129 3.05 -8.13 6.53
CA THR A 129 3.36 -6.75 6.91
C THR A 129 2.65 -5.79 5.98
N VAL A 130 2.07 -4.75 6.52
CA VAL A 130 1.37 -3.71 5.75
C VAL A 130 1.90 -2.34 6.13
N PHE A 131 2.36 -1.61 5.13
CA PHE A 131 2.63 -0.18 5.24
C PHE A 131 1.51 0.59 4.52
N THR A 132 0.95 1.59 5.17
CA THR A 132 -0.02 2.50 4.58
C THR A 132 0.50 3.93 4.59
N ALA A 133 0.15 4.70 3.56
CA ALA A 133 0.65 6.05 3.37
C ALA A 133 0.15 7.04 4.42
N SER A 134 -1.01 6.78 5.02
CA SER A 134 -1.64 7.66 6.00
C SER A 134 -2.45 6.86 7.00
N ALA A 135 -2.72 7.46 8.15
CA ALA A 135 -3.73 6.97 9.08
C ALA A 135 -5.13 6.99 8.42
N ASN A 136 -6.06 6.27 9.01
CA ASN A 136 -7.34 5.93 8.38
C ASN A 136 -8.24 7.13 8.03
N ASP A 137 -8.03 8.28 8.64
CA ASP A 137 -8.81 9.53 8.48
C ASP A 137 -8.06 10.63 7.74
N GLN A 138 -6.81 10.38 7.33
CA GLN A 138 -5.94 11.36 6.68
C GLN A 138 -5.89 11.17 5.16
N THR A 139 -5.57 12.24 4.44
CA THR A 139 -5.38 12.22 2.98
C THR A 139 -3.90 12.13 2.63
N SER A 140 -3.55 11.29 1.66
CA SER A 140 -2.17 11.21 1.15
C SER A 140 -1.85 12.42 0.25
N GLY A 141 -0.71 13.06 0.50
CA GLY A 141 -0.21 14.17 -0.31
C GLY A 141 0.73 13.73 -1.43
N SER A 142 1.13 14.69 -2.26
CA SER A 142 2.10 14.50 -3.33
C SER A 142 3.29 15.45 -3.18
N ILE A 143 4.44 15.04 -3.72
CA ILE A 143 5.60 15.91 -3.94
C ILE A 143 5.51 16.40 -5.38
N ASN A 144 5.15 17.66 -5.57
CA ASN A 144 4.90 18.23 -6.91
C ASN A 144 6.11 18.16 -7.82
N GLU A 145 7.31 18.43 -7.29
CA GLU A 145 8.57 18.37 -8.04
C GLU A 145 8.90 16.94 -8.52
N ALA A 146 8.58 15.93 -7.71
CA ALA A 146 8.83 14.54 -8.04
C ALA A 146 7.66 13.87 -8.82
N LYS A 147 6.51 14.54 -8.96
CA LYS A 147 5.27 13.99 -9.56
C LYS A 147 4.84 12.65 -8.96
N GLN A 148 5.07 12.48 -7.66
CA GLN A 148 4.83 11.22 -6.93
C GLN A 148 4.13 11.50 -5.61
N GLY A 149 3.47 10.46 -5.04
CA GLY A 149 3.02 10.50 -3.67
C GLY A 149 4.19 10.63 -2.70
N MET A 150 4.02 11.38 -1.62
CA MET A 150 5.05 11.56 -0.59
C MET A 150 5.51 10.20 -0.04
N PHE A 151 4.57 9.33 0.27
CA PHE A 151 4.87 7.99 0.78
C PHE A 151 5.72 7.20 -0.21
N SER A 152 5.32 7.11 -1.48
CA SER A 152 6.07 6.41 -2.53
C SER A 152 7.47 6.95 -2.71
N TYR A 153 7.63 8.28 -2.70
CA TYR A 153 8.93 8.94 -2.84
C TYR A 153 9.87 8.55 -1.69
N TYR A 154 9.41 8.72 -0.44
CA TYR A 154 10.25 8.40 0.71
C TYR A 154 10.43 6.89 0.89
N LEU A 155 9.45 6.05 0.53
CA LEU A 155 9.63 4.60 0.51
C LEU A 155 10.79 4.20 -0.42
N MET A 156 10.85 4.73 -1.64
CA MET A 156 11.96 4.47 -2.55
C MET A 156 13.30 4.93 -1.98
N LYS A 157 13.34 6.15 -1.41
CA LYS A 157 14.56 6.66 -0.76
C LYS A 157 14.98 5.81 0.43
N GLY A 158 14.04 5.35 1.22
CA GLY A 158 14.29 4.42 2.32
C GLY A 158 14.91 3.12 1.81
N LEU A 159 14.33 2.51 0.77
CA LEU A 159 14.81 1.29 0.14
C LEU A 159 16.17 1.45 -0.56
N GLU A 160 16.56 2.67 -0.96
CA GLU A 160 17.90 3.01 -1.44
C GLU A 160 18.96 3.08 -0.31
N GLY A 161 18.57 2.75 0.93
CA GLY A 161 19.47 2.70 2.09
C GLY A 161 19.32 3.88 3.05
N LYS A 162 18.45 4.87 2.76
CA LYS A 162 18.26 6.02 3.66
C LYS A 162 17.55 5.68 4.96
N ALA A 163 16.83 4.55 4.99
CA ALA A 163 16.18 4.07 6.20
C ALA A 163 17.07 3.20 7.09
N ASP A 164 18.25 2.78 6.63
CA ASP A 164 19.22 2.03 7.42
C ASP A 164 19.89 2.96 8.44
N GLU A 165 19.31 3.04 9.64
CA GLU A 165 19.74 3.94 10.70
C GLU A 165 21.03 3.46 11.35
N ASN A 166 21.14 2.15 11.60
CA ASN A 166 22.26 1.52 12.30
C ASN A 166 23.46 1.18 11.39
N LYS A 167 23.29 1.32 10.05
CA LYS A 167 24.30 1.07 9.01
C LYS A 167 24.80 -0.37 8.94
N ASP A 168 23.90 -1.33 9.23
CA ASP A 168 24.22 -2.76 9.17
C ASP A 168 23.96 -3.38 7.79
N LYS A 169 23.58 -2.55 6.79
CA LYS A 169 23.20 -2.93 5.41
C LYS A 169 21.92 -3.77 5.33
N GLN A 170 21.09 -3.66 6.34
CA GLN A 170 19.74 -4.20 6.35
C GLN A 170 18.78 -3.07 6.66
N ILE A 171 17.54 -3.25 6.31
CA ILE A 171 16.45 -2.34 6.68
C ILE A 171 15.38 -3.21 7.29
N THR A 172 15.07 -2.97 8.55
CA THR A 172 13.94 -3.58 9.25
C THR A 172 12.65 -2.82 8.96
N ASN A 173 11.51 -3.44 9.24
CA ASN A 173 10.22 -2.74 9.17
C ASN A 173 10.18 -1.55 10.13
N HIS A 174 10.82 -1.67 11.31
CA HIS A 174 10.94 -0.58 12.29
C HIS A 174 11.70 0.61 11.73
N GLU A 175 12.87 0.39 11.14
CA GLU A 175 13.68 1.46 10.55
C GLU A 175 12.94 2.12 9.39
N MET A 176 12.29 1.33 8.52
CA MET A 176 11.53 1.88 7.42
C MET A 176 10.36 2.74 7.90
N ILE A 177 9.56 2.28 8.87
CA ILE A 177 8.43 3.09 9.36
C ILE A 177 8.89 4.33 10.11
N ALA A 178 9.97 4.26 10.86
CA ALA A 178 10.55 5.43 11.55
C ALA A 178 11.01 6.48 10.53
N TYR A 179 11.71 6.05 9.48
CA TYR A 179 12.14 6.90 8.38
C TYR A 179 10.95 7.54 7.64
N LEU A 180 9.93 6.74 7.30
CA LEU A 180 8.73 7.22 6.62
C LEU A 180 7.98 8.24 7.48
N LYS A 181 7.71 7.95 8.75
CA LYS A 181 7.05 8.88 9.66
C LYS A 181 7.78 10.21 9.75
N THR A 182 9.10 10.19 9.95
CA THR A 182 9.89 11.41 10.07
C THR A 182 9.80 12.27 8.80
N ASN A 183 9.90 11.67 7.62
CA ASN A 183 10.01 12.44 6.38
C ASN A 183 8.65 12.79 5.78
N VAL A 184 7.70 11.86 5.77
CA VAL A 184 6.36 12.07 5.19
C VAL A 184 5.56 13.06 6.04
N SER A 185 5.52 12.87 7.38
CA SER A 185 4.75 13.77 8.25
C SER A 185 5.33 15.19 8.25
N LYS A 186 6.68 15.32 8.19
CA LYS A 186 7.33 16.63 8.03
C LYS A 186 6.96 17.31 6.71
N GLU A 187 7.02 16.59 5.60
CA GLU A 187 6.69 17.12 4.28
C GLU A 187 5.21 17.51 4.20
N ALA A 188 4.32 16.67 4.73
CA ALA A 188 2.88 16.95 4.81
C ALA A 188 2.61 18.21 5.62
N PHE A 189 3.25 18.36 6.78
CA PHE A 189 3.13 19.54 7.62
C PHE A 189 3.54 20.83 6.90
N MET A 190 4.63 20.81 6.10
CA MET A 190 5.02 21.96 5.30
C MET A 190 3.99 22.33 4.23
N GLN A 191 3.12 21.40 3.86
CA GLN A 191 1.99 21.62 2.93
C GLN A 191 0.66 21.85 3.65
N ASN A 192 0.68 22.15 4.96
CA ASN A 192 -0.52 22.32 5.81
C ASN A 192 -1.46 21.10 5.80
N ARG A 193 -0.89 19.89 5.78
CA ARG A 193 -1.60 18.61 5.78
C ARG A 193 -1.10 17.72 6.91
N GLU A 194 -1.94 16.76 7.28
CA GLU A 194 -1.55 15.64 8.16
C GLU A 194 -1.47 14.36 7.33
N GLN A 195 -0.33 13.70 7.40
CA GLN A 195 -0.13 12.40 6.79
C GLN A 195 0.89 11.61 7.60
N ASP A 196 0.40 10.58 8.30
CA ASP A 196 1.20 9.74 9.17
C ASP A 196 1.20 8.30 8.67
N PRO A 197 2.31 7.85 8.07
CA PRO A 197 2.45 6.46 7.65
C PRO A 197 2.27 5.48 8.80
N MET A 198 1.63 4.36 8.53
CA MET A 198 1.35 3.32 9.51
C MET A 198 2.00 2.00 9.11
N LEU A 199 2.34 1.20 10.13
CA LEU A 199 2.83 -0.17 10.01
C LEU A 199 1.91 -1.10 10.79
N SER A 200 1.51 -2.20 10.15
CA SER A 200 0.88 -3.36 10.78
C SER A 200 1.70 -4.60 10.44
N GLY A 201 2.08 -5.39 11.42
CA GLY A 201 2.94 -6.56 11.29
C GLY A 201 4.17 -6.49 12.19
N ASP A 202 5.10 -7.43 12.01
CA ASP A 202 6.31 -7.55 12.83
C ASP A 202 7.30 -6.41 12.53
N PRO A 203 7.61 -5.52 13.49
CA PRO A 203 8.55 -4.43 13.32
C PRO A 203 10.00 -4.90 13.14
N ASP A 204 10.36 -6.06 13.69
CA ASP A 204 11.74 -6.56 13.69
C ASP A 204 12.06 -7.38 12.44
N GLN A 205 11.05 -7.65 11.60
CA GLN A 205 11.27 -8.35 10.33
C GLN A 205 12.18 -7.53 9.41
N VAL A 206 13.22 -8.19 8.87
CA VAL A 206 14.08 -7.58 7.85
C VAL A 206 13.31 -7.44 6.55
N LEU A 207 13.11 -6.19 6.14
CA LEU A 207 12.44 -5.83 4.89
C LEU A 207 13.37 -6.02 3.69
N MET A 208 14.63 -5.60 3.82
CA MET A 208 15.60 -5.60 2.74
C MET A 208 17.04 -5.73 3.26
N LYS A 209 17.90 -6.35 2.43
CA LYS A 209 19.38 -6.35 2.57
C LYS A 209 19.99 -5.84 1.29
N TYR A 210 21.08 -5.07 1.35
CA TYR A 210 21.73 -4.45 0.18
C TYR A 210 23.26 -4.34 0.31
#